data_e875e1edf867966f9726d3321e04849a
#
_entry.id   e875e1edf867966f9726d3321e04849a
#
_cell.length_a   1.000
_cell.length_b   1.000
_cell.length_c   1.000
_cell.angle_alpha   90.00
_cell.angle_beta   90.00
_cell.angle_gamma   90.00
#
_symmetry.space_group_name_H-M   'P 1'
#
loop_
_entity.id
_entity.type
_entity.pdbx_description
1 polymer ?
#
loop_
_entity_poly.entity_id
_entity_poly.type
_entity_poly.pdbx_seq_one_letter_code
_entity_poly.pdbx_strand_id
1 'polypeptide(L)'
;MNVKTLFYAVAFLSLSWASFTYAQDVLPEYTQARRFAPSNAEQLLFSYTLTPNYFNNSDKFWYEYKTSEGTNWYLVDPDSRNKRLLFDRDELAAQISEIVREPFTGQQLPIEDLRLKEDDRTFTFSIKGTNGNYFFSYDYPSSRLTRITKDEIPAKIRWANISPDKKRVVFAKDLNLYVMSYEDYEKAVKDPEDKTISEIALTTDGEKDFGFGIPRTF
;
A
#
# COMPACT_ATOMS: atom_id res chain seq x y z
N MET A 1 -83.80 -27.81 4.03
CA MET A 1 -82.33 -27.88 4.02
C MET A 1 -81.91 -28.31 5.41
N ASN A 2 -81.29 -29.49 5.56
CA ASN A 2 -81.04 -30.11 6.86
C ASN A 2 -79.94 -29.34 7.58
N VAL A 3 -80.10 -28.95 8.85
CA VAL A 3 -79.17 -28.15 9.67
C VAL A 3 -77.76 -28.72 9.65
N LYS A 4 -77.59 -30.02 9.56
CA LYS A 4 -76.31 -30.73 9.43
C LYS A 4 -75.61 -30.42 8.09
N THR A 5 -76.39 -30.29 7.00
CA THR A 5 -75.79 -29.92 5.68
C THR A 5 -75.31 -28.47 5.63
N LEU A 6 -75.96 -27.60 6.35
CA LEU A 6 -75.54 -26.19 6.46
C LEU A 6 -74.23 -26.06 7.29
N PHE A 7 -74.09 -26.88 8.35
CA PHE A 7 -72.86 -26.86 9.19
C PHE A 7 -71.65 -27.38 8.41
N TYR A 8 -71.82 -28.43 7.59
CA TYR A 8 -70.68 -28.89 6.75
C TYR A 8 -70.35 -27.95 5.65
N ALA A 9 -71.28 -27.21 5.06
CA ALA A 9 -71.01 -26.18 4.03
C ALA A 9 -70.27 -24.99 4.64
N VAL A 10 -70.61 -24.53 5.87
CA VAL A 10 -69.96 -23.44 6.56
C VAL A 10 -68.55 -23.86 7.01
N ALA A 11 -68.36 -25.10 7.47
CA ALA A 11 -67.06 -25.63 7.85
C ALA A 11 -66.12 -25.78 6.62
N PHE A 12 -66.66 -26.14 5.46
CA PHE A 12 -65.85 -26.24 4.21
C PHE A 12 -65.51 -24.85 3.66
N LEU A 13 -66.33 -23.82 3.81
CA LEU A 13 -66.02 -22.45 3.38
C LEU A 13 -64.97 -21.79 4.32
N SER A 14 -64.92 -22.17 5.58
CA SER A 14 -63.93 -21.63 6.52
C SER A 14 -62.53 -22.25 6.35
N LEU A 15 -62.43 -23.46 5.78
CA LEU A 15 -61.13 -24.08 5.47
C LEU A 15 -60.51 -23.56 4.16
N SER A 16 -61.27 -22.92 3.27
CA SER A 16 -60.74 -22.39 2.01
C SER A 16 -60.08 -21.02 2.14
N TRP A 17 -60.08 -20.42 3.34
CA TRP A 17 -59.32 -19.22 3.67
C TRP A 17 -58.00 -19.56 4.38
N ALA A 18 -57.40 -20.72 4.04
CA ALA A 18 -56.02 -20.94 4.32
C ALA A 18 -55.23 -19.89 3.50
N SER A 19 -54.83 -18.85 4.18
CA SER A 19 -53.97 -17.81 3.63
C SER A 19 -52.78 -18.47 2.97
N PHE A 20 -52.67 -18.40 1.65
CA PHE A 20 -51.41 -18.58 0.99
C PHE A 20 -50.51 -17.46 1.49
N THR A 21 -49.81 -17.69 2.59
CA THR A 21 -48.64 -16.90 2.93
C THR A 21 -47.65 -17.22 1.81
N TYR A 22 -47.65 -16.39 0.78
CA TYR A 22 -46.48 -16.29 -0.07
C TYR A 22 -45.34 -15.89 0.87
N ALA A 23 -44.49 -16.83 1.21
CA ALA A 23 -43.16 -16.48 1.63
C ALA A 23 -42.63 -15.56 0.49
N GLN A 24 -42.57 -14.27 0.75
CA GLN A 24 -41.85 -13.40 -0.15
C GLN A 24 -40.46 -13.99 -0.21
N ASP A 25 -40.13 -14.57 -1.36
CA ASP A 25 -38.78 -14.83 -1.72
C ASP A 25 -38.12 -13.44 -1.77
N VAL A 26 -37.68 -12.98 -0.60
CA VAL A 26 -36.80 -11.85 -0.50
C VAL A 26 -35.51 -12.36 -1.11
N LEU A 27 -35.43 -12.26 -2.45
CA LEU A 27 -34.17 -12.42 -3.13
C LEU A 27 -33.21 -11.46 -2.43
N PRO A 28 -32.18 -11.99 -1.75
CA PRO A 28 -31.27 -11.12 -1.04
C PRO A 28 -30.73 -10.15 -2.07
N GLU A 29 -30.90 -8.84 -1.81
CA GLU A 29 -30.48 -7.78 -2.72
C GLU A 29 -28.96 -7.70 -2.70
N TYR A 30 -28.31 -8.71 -3.27
CA TYR A 30 -26.86 -8.78 -3.44
C TYR A 30 -26.30 -7.57 -4.18
N THR A 31 -27.15 -6.86 -4.94
CA THR A 31 -26.78 -5.63 -5.63
C THR A 31 -26.43 -4.51 -4.63
N GLN A 32 -27.15 -4.39 -3.52
CA GLN A 32 -26.81 -3.43 -2.47
C GLN A 32 -25.62 -3.92 -1.64
N ALA A 33 -25.57 -5.21 -1.33
CA ALA A 33 -24.45 -5.82 -0.61
C ALA A 33 -23.11 -5.67 -1.40
N ARG A 34 -23.18 -5.77 -2.73
CA ARG A 34 -21.99 -5.54 -3.59
C ARG A 34 -21.40 -4.13 -3.48
N ARG A 35 -22.18 -3.12 -3.09
CA ARG A 35 -21.65 -1.76 -2.85
C ARG A 35 -20.65 -1.74 -1.69
N PHE A 36 -20.79 -2.68 -0.74
CA PHE A 36 -19.92 -2.81 0.43
C PHE A 36 -18.90 -3.95 0.27
N ALA A 37 -18.80 -4.55 -0.92
CA ALA A 37 -17.74 -5.51 -1.19
C ALA A 37 -16.36 -4.84 -0.96
N PRO A 38 -15.35 -5.56 -0.47
CA PRO A 38 -14.02 -4.99 -0.17
C PRO A 38 -13.44 -4.17 -1.33
N SER A 39 -13.61 -4.64 -2.56
CA SER A 39 -13.17 -3.92 -3.77
C SER A 39 -13.86 -2.56 -4.00
N ASN A 40 -15.08 -2.39 -3.49
CA ASN A 40 -15.81 -1.12 -3.61
C ASN A 40 -15.64 -0.26 -2.35
N ALA A 41 -15.45 -0.90 -1.19
CA ALA A 41 -15.17 -0.20 0.06
C ALA A 41 -13.87 0.59 -0.02
N GLU A 42 -12.84 0.06 -0.70
CA GLU A 42 -11.58 0.77 -0.96
C GLU A 42 -11.74 2.06 -1.77
N GLN A 43 -12.78 2.14 -2.62
CA GLN A 43 -13.10 3.36 -3.37
C GLN A 43 -13.86 4.40 -2.54
N LEU A 44 -14.54 3.95 -1.47
CA LEU A 44 -15.34 4.80 -0.58
C LEU A 44 -14.57 5.23 0.66
N LEU A 45 -13.60 4.41 1.09
CA LEU A 45 -12.76 4.62 2.27
C LEU A 45 -11.35 4.98 1.82
N PHE A 46 -11.06 6.27 1.70
CA PHE A 46 -9.79 6.75 1.16
C PHE A 46 -8.56 6.30 1.95
N SER A 47 -8.59 6.36 3.27
CA SER A 47 -7.47 5.96 4.14
C SER A 47 -7.99 5.39 5.46
N TYR A 48 -8.32 4.10 5.47
CA TYR A 48 -8.75 3.39 6.68
C TYR A 48 -7.57 2.77 7.45
N THR A 49 -6.42 2.66 6.83
CA THR A 49 -5.17 2.23 7.46
C THR A 49 -4.10 3.30 7.29
N LEU A 50 -3.22 3.41 8.26
CA LEU A 50 -2.06 4.29 8.22
C LEU A 50 -0.80 3.43 8.24
N THR A 51 0.06 3.62 7.23
CA THR A 51 1.36 2.95 7.15
C THR A 51 2.45 3.98 7.40
N PRO A 52 3.05 4.01 8.60
CA PRO A 52 4.13 4.94 8.90
C PRO A 52 5.42 4.49 8.23
N ASN A 53 6.15 5.45 7.65
CA ASN A 53 7.49 5.27 7.13
C ASN A 53 8.44 6.09 8.01
N TYR A 54 9.26 5.40 8.79
CA TYR A 54 10.13 6.05 9.76
C TYR A 54 11.38 6.64 9.10
N PHE A 55 11.91 7.69 9.72
CA PHE A 55 13.23 8.22 9.44
C PHE A 55 14.30 7.25 9.96
N ASN A 56 15.50 7.30 9.37
CA ASN A 56 16.54 6.31 9.70
C ASN A 56 17.13 6.51 11.11
N ASN A 57 17.21 7.76 11.56
CA ASN A 57 17.92 8.14 12.79
C ASN A 57 17.04 8.90 13.79
N SER A 58 15.72 8.82 13.68
CA SER A 58 14.80 9.48 14.61
C SER A 58 13.43 8.79 14.64
N ASP A 59 12.63 9.10 15.66
CA ASP A 59 11.25 8.63 15.79
C ASP A 59 10.27 9.37 14.85
N LYS A 60 10.78 10.28 14.03
CA LYS A 60 9.98 10.95 12.99
C LYS A 60 9.51 9.94 11.98
N PHE A 61 8.32 10.17 11.48
CA PHE A 61 7.76 9.36 10.40
C PHE A 61 6.93 10.21 9.45
N TRP A 62 6.76 9.71 8.27
CA TRP A 62 5.82 10.27 7.29
C TRP A 62 4.84 9.19 6.84
N TYR A 63 3.69 9.62 6.34
CA TYR A 63 2.69 8.73 5.80
C TYR A 63 1.86 9.40 4.72
N GLU A 64 1.31 8.58 3.86
CA GLU A 64 0.37 8.96 2.81
C GLU A 64 -1.06 8.91 3.36
N TYR A 65 -1.85 9.91 3.03
CA TYR A 65 -3.25 9.97 3.39
C TYR A 65 -4.09 10.40 2.17
N LYS A 66 -4.91 9.48 1.66
CA LYS A 66 -5.81 9.73 0.54
C LYS A 66 -7.10 10.38 1.02
N THR A 67 -7.59 11.34 0.26
CA THR A 67 -8.88 12.02 0.46
C THR A 67 -9.62 12.14 -0.86
N SER A 68 -10.87 12.60 -0.83
CA SER A 68 -11.61 12.94 -2.07
C SER A 68 -10.94 14.04 -2.90
N GLU A 69 -10.09 14.85 -2.27
CA GLU A 69 -9.37 15.97 -2.90
C GLU A 69 -7.96 15.59 -3.37
N GLY A 70 -7.61 14.31 -3.29
CA GLY A 70 -6.30 13.79 -3.65
C GLY A 70 -5.49 13.29 -2.46
N THR A 71 -4.22 12.99 -2.69
CA THR A 71 -3.32 12.43 -1.70
C THR A 71 -2.51 13.52 -1.02
N ASN A 72 -2.43 13.46 0.31
CA ASN A 72 -1.58 14.29 1.13
C ASN A 72 -0.47 13.43 1.76
N TRP A 73 0.70 14.00 1.93
CA TRP A 73 1.80 13.38 2.65
C TRP A 73 2.09 14.20 3.91
N TYR A 74 2.04 13.54 5.05
CA TYR A 74 2.25 14.18 6.35
C TYR A 74 3.56 13.74 6.95
N LEU A 75 4.28 14.70 7.52
CA LEU A 75 5.43 14.50 8.39
C LEU A 75 5.00 14.68 9.84
N VAL A 76 5.32 13.70 10.67
CA VAL A 76 5.07 13.72 12.12
C VAL A 76 6.39 13.69 12.85
N ASP A 77 6.53 14.59 13.79
CA ASP A 77 7.64 14.67 14.73
C ASP A 77 7.08 14.46 16.15
N PRO A 78 7.25 13.26 16.73
CA PRO A 78 6.72 12.96 18.05
C PRO A 78 7.36 13.80 19.17
N ASP A 79 8.64 14.12 19.06
CA ASP A 79 9.38 14.87 20.07
C ASP A 79 8.84 16.29 20.22
N SER A 80 8.62 16.97 19.09
CA SER A 80 8.02 18.29 19.06
C SER A 80 6.50 18.29 19.09
N ARG A 81 5.85 17.09 19.07
CA ARG A 81 4.39 16.90 18.94
C ARG A 81 3.80 17.65 17.76
N ASN A 82 4.55 17.71 16.65
CA ASN A 82 4.17 18.44 15.46
C ASN A 82 3.78 17.51 14.32
N LYS A 83 2.69 17.85 13.65
CA LYS A 83 2.24 17.24 12.40
C LYS A 83 2.08 18.33 11.35
N ARG A 84 2.75 18.18 10.22
CA ARG A 84 2.64 19.10 9.09
C ARG A 84 2.60 18.37 7.76
N LEU A 85 2.22 19.05 6.70
CA LEU A 85 2.42 18.52 5.35
C LEU A 85 3.93 18.35 5.09
N LEU A 86 4.28 17.27 4.43
CA LEU A 86 5.65 17.03 3.97
C LEU A 86 6.05 18.06 2.91
N PHE A 87 5.10 18.35 2.01
CA PHE A 87 5.20 19.41 0.99
C PHE A 87 3.81 19.95 0.65
N ASP A 88 3.78 21.18 0.17
CA ASP A 88 2.60 21.76 -0.45
C ASP A 88 2.44 21.16 -1.86
N ARG A 89 1.27 20.57 -2.13
CA ARG A 89 1.01 19.87 -3.39
C ARG A 89 0.95 20.81 -4.59
N ASP A 90 0.38 22.00 -4.40
CA ASP A 90 0.21 22.96 -5.49
C ASP A 90 1.55 23.59 -5.86
N GLU A 91 2.36 23.93 -4.85
CA GLU A 91 3.73 24.40 -5.05
C GLU A 91 4.59 23.33 -5.73
N LEU A 92 4.52 22.09 -5.26
CA LEU A 92 5.26 20.98 -5.85
C LEU A 92 4.84 20.71 -7.31
N ALA A 93 3.53 20.72 -7.59
CA ALA A 93 3.00 20.56 -8.95
C ALA A 93 3.47 21.69 -9.89
N ALA A 94 3.52 22.92 -9.39
CA ALA A 94 4.03 24.07 -10.16
C ALA A 94 5.52 23.89 -10.51
N GLN A 95 6.36 23.53 -9.52
CA GLN A 95 7.78 23.25 -9.75
C GLN A 95 7.99 22.12 -10.75
N ILE A 96 7.24 21.02 -10.62
CA ILE A 96 7.30 19.89 -11.55
C ILE A 96 6.93 20.33 -12.96
N SER A 97 5.80 21.04 -13.10
CA SER A 97 5.32 21.52 -14.41
C SER A 97 6.33 22.42 -15.10
N GLU A 98 7.02 23.26 -14.33
CA GLU A 98 8.09 24.13 -14.86
C GLU A 98 9.29 23.32 -15.35
N ILE A 99 9.72 22.31 -14.59
CA ILE A 99 10.90 21.50 -14.91
C ILE A 99 10.65 20.59 -16.13
N VAL A 100 9.49 19.92 -16.20
CA VAL A 100 9.23 18.93 -17.25
C VAL A 100 8.51 19.49 -18.45
N ARG A 101 7.97 20.72 -18.36
CA ARG A 101 7.20 21.38 -19.41
C ARG A 101 5.89 20.66 -19.74
N GLU A 102 5.29 20.00 -18.76
CA GLU A 102 3.99 19.37 -18.81
C GLU A 102 3.12 19.87 -17.65
N PRO A 103 1.80 20.07 -17.84
CA PRO A 103 0.94 20.58 -16.78
C PRO A 103 0.63 19.49 -15.74
N PHE A 104 0.89 19.79 -14.47
CA PHE A 104 0.48 18.98 -13.31
C PHE A 104 -0.33 19.84 -12.34
N THR A 105 -1.27 19.20 -11.64
CA THR A 105 -2.08 19.86 -10.62
C THR A 105 -1.84 19.17 -9.27
N GLY A 106 -1.84 19.94 -8.19
CA GLY A 106 -1.64 19.37 -6.84
C GLY A 106 -2.72 18.37 -6.43
N GLN A 107 -3.94 18.51 -6.96
CA GLN A 107 -5.05 17.59 -6.67
C GLN A 107 -4.81 16.18 -7.23
N GLN A 108 -4.21 16.08 -8.41
CA GLN A 108 -3.96 14.81 -9.12
C GLN A 108 -2.47 14.56 -9.34
N LEU A 109 -1.64 14.90 -8.37
CA LEU A 109 -0.20 14.70 -8.48
C LEU A 109 0.14 13.21 -8.35
N PRO A 110 0.54 12.53 -9.44
CA PRO A 110 0.72 11.07 -9.48
C PRO A 110 2.12 10.68 -8.96
N ILE A 111 2.38 10.97 -7.69
CA ILE A 111 3.64 10.60 -7.04
C ILE A 111 3.67 9.09 -6.83
N GLU A 112 4.71 8.46 -7.34
CA GLU A 112 5.00 7.04 -7.17
C GLU A 112 6.37 6.86 -6.51
N ASP A 113 6.52 5.78 -5.76
CA ASP A 113 7.79 5.37 -5.14
C ASP A 113 8.47 6.46 -4.27
N LEU A 114 7.67 7.22 -3.49
CA LEU A 114 8.21 8.20 -2.58
C LEU A 114 9.07 7.51 -1.51
N ARG A 115 10.33 7.93 -1.38
CA ARG A 115 11.30 7.36 -0.44
C ARG A 115 12.17 8.45 0.18
N LEU A 116 12.44 8.27 1.47
CA LEU A 116 13.44 9.06 2.17
C LEU A 116 14.83 8.47 1.93
N LYS A 117 15.80 9.31 1.60
CA LYS A 117 17.21 8.92 1.54
C LYS A 117 17.79 8.73 2.96
N GLU A 118 18.99 8.15 3.03
CA GLU A 118 19.71 7.92 4.29
C GLU A 118 20.11 9.19 5.04
N ASP A 119 20.10 10.33 4.35
CA ASP A 119 20.40 11.66 4.92
C ASP A 119 19.27 12.20 5.82
N ASP A 120 18.15 11.46 5.95
CA ASP A 120 16.95 11.91 6.68
C ASP A 120 16.42 13.30 6.29
N ARG A 121 16.72 13.72 5.08
CA ARG A 121 16.46 15.06 4.58
C ARG A 121 15.86 15.07 3.17
N THR A 122 16.31 14.16 2.34
CA THR A 122 15.99 14.17 0.92
C THR A 122 15.01 13.06 0.58
N PHE A 123 13.92 13.41 -0.08
CA PHE A 123 12.98 12.45 -0.66
C PHE A 123 13.25 12.26 -2.14
N THR A 124 13.15 11.04 -2.60
CA THR A 124 13.12 10.71 -4.03
C THR A 124 11.78 10.11 -4.41
N PHE A 125 11.30 10.43 -5.61
CA PHE A 125 10.05 9.89 -6.14
C PHE A 125 10.05 9.93 -7.66
N SER A 126 9.09 9.24 -8.26
CA SER A 126 8.81 9.32 -9.68
C SER A 126 7.41 9.86 -9.95
N ILE A 127 7.23 10.44 -11.13
CA ILE A 127 5.95 10.90 -11.64
C ILE A 127 5.80 10.39 -13.06
N LYS A 128 4.64 9.81 -13.35
CA LYS A 128 4.27 9.42 -14.69
C LYS A 128 3.74 10.62 -15.46
N GLY A 129 4.45 11.02 -16.50
CA GLY A 129 4.02 12.06 -17.44
C GLY A 129 3.61 11.49 -18.79
N THR A 130 3.30 12.37 -19.73
CA THR A 130 2.88 12.00 -21.08
C THR A 130 4.03 11.36 -21.88
N ASN A 131 5.26 11.85 -21.69
CA ASN A 131 6.44 11.39 -22.43
C ASN A 131 7.27 10.35 -21.66
N GLY A 132 6.76 9.81 -20.55
CA GLY A 132 7.44 8.80 -19.74
C GLY A 132 7.51 9.16 -18.27
N ASN A 133 8.35 8.45 -17.54
CA ASN A 133 8.53 8.69 -16.12
C ASN A 133 9.61 9.74 -15.89
N TYR A 134 9.30 10.68 -15.02
CA TYR A 134 10.21 11.70 -14.51
C TYR A 134 10.60 11.37 -13.09
N PHE A 135 11.87 11.60 -12.75
CA PHE A 135 12.43 11.27 -11.44
C PHE A 135 12.91 12.53 -10.75
N PHE A 136 12.63 12.64 -9.46
CA PHE A 136 12.87 13.84 -8.68
C PHE A 136 13.53 13.53 -7.34
N SER A 137 14.29 14.50 -6.89
CA SER A 137 14.85 14.62 -5.54
C SER A 137 14.29 15.88 -4.90
N TYR A 138 13.69 15.76 -3.73
CA TYR A 138 13.08 16.85 -2.98
C TYR A 138 13.72 17.02 -1.61
N ASP A 139 14.35 18.16 -1.38
CA ASP A 139 14.91 18.53 -0.08
C ASP A 139 13.81 19.18 0.77
N TYR A 140 13.25 18.42 1.74
CA TYR A 140 12.06 18.86 2.46
C TYR A 140 12.28 20.09 3.37
N PRO A 141 13.47 20.34 3.97
CA PRO A 141 13.70 21.57 4.74
C PRO A 141 13.72 22.83 3.92
N SER A 142 14.20 22.78 2.68
CA SER A 142 14.28 23.95 1.79
C SER A 142 13.19 24.01 0.72
N SER A 143 12.30 23.01 0.67
CA SER A 143 11.26 22.87 -0.36
C SER A 143 11.80 22.87 -1.79
N ARG A 144 13.05 22.44 -1.99
CA ARG A 144 13.74 22.48 -3.27
C ARG A 144 13.55 21.16 -4.03
N LEU A 145 13.01 21.27 -5.23
CA LEU A 145 12.89 20.16 -6.17
C LEU A 145 14.02 20.17 -7.20
N THR A 146 14.56 19.00 -7.50
CA THR A 146 15.59 18.81 -8.53
C THR A 146 15.23 17.58 -9.36
N ARG A 147 15.33 17.68 -10.69
CA ARG A 147 15.18 16.52 -11.57
C ARG A 147 16.45 15.66 -11.49
N ILE A 148 16.27 14.36 -11.37
CA ILE A 148 17.35 13.37 -11.29
C ILE A 148 17.16 12.29 -12.35
N THR A 149 18.13 11.41 -12.49
CA THR A 149 18.02 10.22 -13.34
C THR A 149 17.47 9.02 -12.53
N LYS A 150 17.01 7.99 -13.23
CA LYS A 150 16.50 6.76 -12.59
C LYS A 150 17.56 6.10 -11.71
N ASP A 151 18.82 6.13 -12.14
CA ASP A 151 19.94 5.49 -11.45
C ASP A 151 20.29 6.16 -10.11
N GLU A 152 19.86 7.41 -9.92
CA GLU A 152 20.02 8.15 -8.65
C GLU A 152 18.94 7.79 -7.60
N ILE A 153 17.90 7.05 -8.00
CA ILE A 153 16.90 6.51 -7.06
C ILE A 153 17.44 5.21 -6.49
N PRO A 154 17.54 5.09 -5.14
CA PRO A 154 17.96 3.83 -4.53
C PRO A 154 17.04 2.69 -4.97
N ALA A 155 17.61 1.60 -5.44
CA ALA A 155 16.84 0.42 -5.83
C ALA A 155 16.00 -0.09 -4.65
N LYS A 156 14.72 -0.42 -4.91
CA LYS A 156 13.87 -1.05 -3.89
C LYS A 156 14.23 -2.53 -3.80
N ILE A 157 15.14 -2.84 -2.93
CA ILE A 157 15.54 -4.21 -2.69
C ILE A 157 14.55 -4.83 -1.72
N ARG A 158 13.68 -5.70 -2.24
CA ARG A 158 12.60 -6.31 -1.47
C ARG A 158 13.01 -7.58 -0.74
N TRP A 159 14.12 -8.19 -1.16
CA TRP A 159 14.55 -9.47 -0.63
C TRP A 159 15.44 -9.35 0.61
N ALA A 160 15.94 -8.15 0.93
CA ALA A 160 16.89 -7.92 1.99
C ALA A 160 16.25 -7.22 3.19
N ASN A 161 16.43 -7.77 4.39
CA ASN A 161 16.10 -7.14 5.65
C ASN A 161 17.39 -6.69 6.32
N ILE A 162 17.64 -5.39 6.30
CA ILE A 162 18.86 -4.77 6.82
C ILE A 162 18.68 -4.51 8.32
N SER A 163 19.69 -4.88 9.14
CA SER A 163 19.68 -4.55 10.57
C SER A 163 19.78 -3.05 10.79
N PRO A 164 19.20 -2.49 11.88
CA PRO A 164 19.25 -1.06 12.16
C PRO A 164 20.67 -0.48 12.26
N ASP A 165 21.63 -1.27 12.70
CA ASP A 165 23.05 -0.88 12.79
C ASP A 165 23.81 -1.05 11.46
N LYS A 166 23.12 -1.46 10.38
CA LYS A 166 23.67 -1.71 9.05
C LYS A 166 24.87 -2.66 9.02
N LYS A 167 24.95 -3.61 9.94
CA LYS A 167 26.04 -4.60 9.93
C LYS A 167 25.66 -5.91 9.28
N ARG A 168 24.39 -6.26 9.32
CA ARG A 168 23.88 -7.56 8.86
C ARG A 168 22.67 -7.40 7.99
N VAL A 169 22.52 -8.31 7.04
CA VAL A 169 21.37 -8.40 6.17
C VAL A 169 20.85 -9.83 6.18
N VAL A 170 19.55 -9.98 6.51
CA VAL A 170 18.87 -11.27 6.49
C VAL A 170 18.00 -11.35 5.25
N PHE A 171 18.02 -12.50 4.58
CA PHE A 171 17.25 -12.74 3.37
C PHE A 171 16.85 -14.21 3.25
N ALA A 172 15.86 -14.48 2.39
CA ALA A 172 15.44 -15.83 2.09
C ALA A 172 16.10 -16.33 0.78
N LYS A 173 16.59 -17.56 0.79
CA LYS A 173 17.13 -18.27 -0.36
C LYS A 173 16.83 -19.77 -0.20
N ASP A 174 16.41 -20.44 -1.26
CA ASP A 174 16.13 -21.89 -1.25
C ASP A 174 15.25 -22.34 -0.09
N LEU A 175 14.18 -21.59 0.18
CA LEU A 175 13.21 -21.79 1.26
C LEU A 175 13.77 -21.59 2.69
N ASN A 176 15.04 -21.23 2.83
CA ASN A 176 15.72 -21.02 4.11
C ASN A 176 16.10 -19.55 4.31
N LEU A 177 16.42 -19.19 5.56
CA LEU A 177 16.95 -17.88 5.91
C LEU A 177 18.48 -17.92 5.90
N TYR A 178 19.04 -16.85 5.38
CA TYR A 178 20.48 -16.61 5.31
C TYR A 178 20.80 -15.23 5.90
N VAL A 179 22.03 -15.07 6.35
CA VAL A 179 22.58 -13.79 6.77
C VAL A 179 23.90 -13.53 6.02
N MET A 180 24.11 -12.25 5.66
CA MET A 180 25.38 -11.76 5.13
C MET A 180 25.79 -10.46 5.80
N SER A 181 27.03 -10.03 5.61
CA SER A 181 27.48 -8.70 6.02
C SER A 181 26.82 -7.63 5.14
N TYR A 182 26.74 -6.39 5.63
CA TYR A 182 26.25 -5.26 4.82
C TYR A 182 27.19 -4.99 3.62
N GLU A 183 28.49 -5.21 3.76
CA GLU A 183 29.45 -5.09 2.67
C GLU A 183 29.19 -6.13 1.57
N ASP A 184 28.94 -7.39 1.92
CA ASP A 184 28.59 -8.44 0.95
C ASP A 184 27.22 -8.18 0.29
N TYR A 185 26.29 -7.59 1.04
CA TYR A 185 25.03 -7.13 0.47
C TYR A 185 25.22 -6.05 -0.61
N GLU A 186 26.10 -5.06 -0.37
CA GLU A 186 26.40 -4.05 -1.41
C GLU A 186 27.06 -4.67 -2.64
N LYS A 187 27.88 -5.70 -2.47
CA LYS A 187 28.42 -6.48 -3.61
C LYS A 187 27.31 -7.22 -4.34
N ALA A 188 26.43 -7.92 -3.59
CA ALA A 188 25.32 -8.68 -4.17
C ALA A 188 24.31 -7.81 -4.94
N VAL A 189 24.16 -6.55 -4.55
CA VAL A 189 23.31 -5.56 -5.27
C VAL A 189 23.96 -5.16 -6.59
N LYS A 190 25.29 -5.02 -6.64
CA LYS A 190 26.03 -4.62 -7.83
C LYS A 190 26.24 -5.79 -8.80
N ASP A 191 26.61 -6.93 -8.27
CA ASP A 191 26.84 -8.15 -9.01
C ASP A 191 26.35 -9.35 -8.20
N PRO A 192 25.16 -9.88 -8.51
CA PRO A 192 24.58 -11.04 -7.82
C PRO A 192 25.38 -12.32 -7.94
N GLU A 193 26.25 -12.44 -8.95
CA GLU A 193 27.07 -13.61 -9.23
C GLU A 193 28.51 -13.49 -8.66
N ASP A 194 28.78 -12.44 -7.89
CA ASP A 194 30.08 -12.25 -7.25
C ASP A 194 30.38 -13.39 -6.27
N LYS A 195 31.40 -14.17 -6.58
CA LYS A 195 31.82 -15.34 -5.79
C LYS A 195 32.52 -14.99 -4.48
N THR A 196 32.80 -13.74 -4.21
CA THR A 196 33.41 -13.27 -2.96
C THR A 196 32.38 -13.03 -1.86
N ILE A 197 31.08 -13.09 -2.19
CA ILE A 197 29.99 -12.91 -1.24
C ILE A 197 29.92 -14.10 -0.29
N SER A 198 29.95 -13.82 1.00
CA SER A 198 29.80 -14.84 2.05
C SER A 198 28.37 -14.82 2.60
N GLU A 199 27.68 -15.95 2.45
CA GLU A 199 26.33 -16.17 2.97
C GLU A 199 26.34 -17.29 4.03
N ILE A 200 25.74 -17.07 5.17
CA ILE A 200 25.64 -18.03 6.26
C ILE A 200 24.17 -18.44 6.40
N ALA A 201 23.89 -19.73 6.30
CA ALA A 201 22.55 -20.27 6.54
C ALA A 201 22.17 -20.15 8.01
N LEU A 202 21.00 -19.58 8.30
CA LEU A 202 20.41 -19.52 9.64
C LEU A 202 19.45 -20.69 9.88
N THR A 203 18.80 -21.19 8.81
CA THR A 203 17.93 -22.36 8.83
C THR A 203 18.32 -23.32 7.72
N THR A 204 18.00 -24.62 7.86
CA THR A 204 18.35 -25.66 6.89
C THR A 204 17.19 -26.63 6.64
N ASP A 205 16.05 -26.40 7.27
CA ASP A 205 14.87 -27.27 7.31
C ASP A 205 13.67 -26.69 6.55
N GLY A 206 13.90 -25.69 5.70
CA GLY A 206 12.85 -25.12 4.83
C GLY A 206 12.40 -26.11 3.77
N GLU A 207 11.10 -26.36 3.68
CA GLU A 207 10.45 -27.23 2.70
C GLU A 207 9.44 -26.44 1.86
N LYS A 208 9.01 -27.04 0.74
CA LYS A 208 8.14 -26.40 -0.26
C LYS A 208 6.89 -25.73 0.31
N ASP A 209 6.26 -26.32 1.32
CA ASP A 209 5.04 -25.82 1.95
C ASP A 209 5.32 -25.15 3.31
N PHE A 210 6.56 -25.16 3.78
CA PHE A 210 7.03 -24.63 5.06
C PHE A 210 8.35 -23.84 4.90
N GLY A 211 8.37 -22.94 3.94
CA GLY A 211 9.52 -22.06 3.69
C GLY A 211 9.55 -20.87 4.66
N PHE A 212 10.74 -20.42 5.03
CA PHE A 212 10.96 -19.31 5.97
C PHE A 212 10.81 -17.91 5.33
N GLY A 213 10.61 -17.81 4.03
CA GLY A 213 10.41 -16.53 3.37
C GLY A 213 10.33 -16.61 1.85
N ILE A 214 10.08 -15.45 1.22
CA ILE A 214 10.05 -15.32 -0.23
C ILE A 214 11.49 -15.32 -0.74
N PRO A 215 11.85 -16.19 -1.71
CA PRO A 215 13.21 -16.25 -2.25
C PRO A 215 13.69 -14.92 -2.82
N ARG A 216 14.99 -14.70 -2.74
CA ARG A 216 15.68 -13.59 -3.37
C ARG A 216 15.45 -13.64 -4.89
N THR A 217 14.83 -12.61 -5.42
CA THR A 217 14.70 -12.37 -6.88
C THR A 217 15.50 -11.14 -7.24
N PHE A 218 16.44 -11.30 -8.15
CA PHE A 218 17.26 -10.22 -8.71
C PHE A 218 16.57 -9.55 -9.88
#